data_3a3de0f7d7babbe90f0e42689e8b4c1b
#
_entry.id   3a3de0f7d7babbe90f0e42689e8b4c1b
#
_cell.length_a   1.000
_cell.length_b   1.000
_cell.length_c   1.000
_cell.angle_alpha   90.00
_cell.angle_beta   90.00
_cell.angle_gamma   90.00
#
_symmetry.space_group_name_H-M   'P 1'
#
loop_
_entity.id
_entity.type
_entity.pdbx_description
1 polymer ?
#
loop_
_entity_poly.entity_id
_entity_poly.type
_entity_poly.pdbx_seq_one_letter_code
_entity_poly.pdbx_strand_id
1 'polypeptide(L)'
;MTVYLSSIVGSPSISVYSLATENIVLIPRMVPKEKAQEFADWLKTKLVYTSIGGSVLAGALACANSNGMLLPNYVREEELTQIRSDFKGNITIMETKKTAYGNLVLTNDKGAAVDPRFKDNEIKQISETLGVEAVPTEIAGLPYVGSLAVATNKGVLAHPLLKDEERKILENVFKVPVDVGTVNCGIPYVGTGLLANSHAAVAGSMTTGPEMFIIGNALDVVREDEK
;
A
#
# COMPACT_ATOMS: atom_id res chain seq x y z
N MET A 1 6.21 10.73 -17.23
CA MET A 1 5.45 10.48 -16.00
C MET A 1 4.89 9.07 -16.03
N THR A 2 5.19 8.24 -15.04
CA THR A 2 4.79 6.82 -14.97
C THR A 2 3.63 6.65 -13.97
N VAL A 3 2.58 7.48 -14.13
CA VAL A 3 1.32 7.34 -13.40
C VAL A 3 0.25 6.88 -14.38
N TYR A 4 -0.32 5.71 -14.13
CA TYR A 4 -1.37 5.09 -14.92
C TYR A 4 -2.73 5.28 -14.25
N LEU A 5 -3.81 5.25 -15.03
CA LEU A 5 -5.19 5.29 -14.53
C LEU A 5 -5.86 3.94 -14.74
N SER A 6 -6.52 3.43 -13.70
CA SER A 6 -7.27 2.19 -13.81
C SER A 6 -8.46 2.12 -12.86
N SER A 7 -9.26 1.08 -13.00
CA SER A 7 -10.35 0.73 -12.08
C SER A 7 -10.31 -0.77 -11.82
N ILE A 8 -10.73 -1.21 -10.65
CA ILE A 8 -10.94 -2.62 -10.33
C ILE A 8 -12.43 -2.83 -10.09
N VAL A 9 -13.04 -3.73 -10.85
CA VAL A 9 -14.50 -4.03 -10.78
C VAL A 9 -15.37 -2.77 -10.92
N GLY A 10 -14.94 -1.84 -11.80
CA GLY A 10 -15.64 -0.56 -11.99
C GLY A 10 -15.41 0.48 -10.88
N SER A 11 -14.70 0.12 -9.81
CA SER A 11 -14.36 1.04 -8.71
C SER A 11 -13.05 1.77 -8.97
N PRO A 12 -12.98 3.08 -8.72
CA PRO A 12 -11.74 3.84 -8.73
C PRO A 12 -10.91 3.64 -7.44
N SER A 13 -11.46 3.01 -6.40
CA SER A 13 -10.76 2.68 -5.15
C SER A 13 -9.93 1.40 -5.31
N ILE A 14 -8.96 1.43 -6.21
CA ILE A 14 -8.24 0.23 -6.67
C ILE A 14 -7.44 -0.47 -5.56
N SER A 15 -6.86 0.29 -4.63
CA SER A 15 -5.99 -0.26 -3.57
C SER A 15 -6.76 -0.90 -2.43
N VAL A 16 -8.08 -0.75 -2.38
CA VAL A 16 -8.93 -1.55 -1.49
C VAL A 16 -8.90 -3.03 -1.91
N TYR A 17 -8.78 -3.28 -3.22
CA TYR A 17 -8.78 -4.62 -3.81
C TYR A 17 -7.37 -5.19 -4.00
N SER A 18 -6.35 -4.36 -4.10
CA SER A 18 -5.00 -4.75 -4.52
C SER A 18 -3.92 -4.20 -3.60
N LEU A 19 -2.78 -4.88 -3.54
CA LEU A 19 -1.60 -4.53 -2.76
C LEU A 19 -0.38 -4.61 -3.66
N ALA A 20 0.53 -3.63 -3.56
CA ALA A 20 1.81 -3.66 -4.26
C ALA A 20 2.99 -3.55 -3.30
N THR A 21 4.08 -4.19 -3.67
CA THR A 21 5.43 -4.01 -3.10
C THR A 21 6.41 -3.73 -4.24
N GLU A 22 7.70 -3.66 -3.98
CA GLU A 22 8.71 -3.56 -5.03
C GLU A 22 8.77 -4.82 -5.92
N ASN A 23 8.32 -5.98 -5.42
CA ASN A 23 8.53 -7.28 -6.05
C ASN A 23 7.24 -7.96 -6.55
N ILE A 24 6.12 -7.68 -5.93
CA ILE A 24 4.84 -8.31 -6.26
C ILE A 24 3.71 -7.28 -6.33
N VAL A 25 2.70 -7.61 -7.11
CA VAL A 25 1.37 -7.02 -7.00
C VAL A 25 0.35 -8.15 -6.75
N LEU A 26 -0.45 -8.01 -5.68
CA LEU A 26 -1.52 -8.95 -5.35
C LEU A 26 -2.85 -8.40 -5.85
N ILE A 27 -3.52 -9.17 -6.70
CA ILE A 27 -4.80 -8.81 -7.31
C ILE A 27 -5.78 -9.98 -7.17
N PRO A 28 -7.05 -9.74 -6.77
CA PRO A 28 -8.02 -10.80 -6.56
C PRO A 28 -8.46 -11.45 -7.88
N ARG A 29 -8.76 -12.75 -7.82
CA ARG A 29 -9.14 -13.58 -8.97
C ARG A 29 -10.42 -13.14 -9.70
N MET A 30 -11.21 -12.25 -9.12
CA MET A 30 -12.38 -11.68 -9.80
C MET A 30 -12.03 -10.66 -10.89
N VAL A 31 -10.80 -10.10 -10.87
CA VAL A 31 -10.29 -9.22 -11.93
C VAL A 31 -9.89 -10.09 -13.13
N PRO A 32 -10.24 -9.77 -14.38
CA PRO A 32 -9.74 -10.49 -15.54
C PRO A 32 -8.22 -10.58 -15.52
N LYS A 33 -7.67 -11.77 -15.84
CA LYS A 33 -6.23 -12.05 -15.69
C LYS A 33 -5.36 -11.12 -16.53
N GLU A 34 -5.82 -10.77 -17.73
CA GLU A 34 -5.16 -9.84 -18.63
C GLU A 34 -5.03 -8.47 -17.97
N LYS A 35 -6.10 -7.97 -17.37
CA LYS A 35 -6.10 -6.71 -16.64
C LYS A 35 -5.23 -6.78 -15.38
N ALA A 36 -5.24 -7.89 -14.66
CA ALA A 36 -4.35 -8.08 -13.52
C ALA A 36 -2.88 -8.07 -13.93
N GLN A 37 -2.56 -8.62 -15.11
CA GLN A 37 -1.21 -8.61 -15.67
C GLN A 37 -0.76 -7.19 -16.06
N GLU A 38 -1.64 -6.34 -16.58
CA GLU A 38 -1.31 -4.92 -16.86
C GLU A 38 -0.78 -4.19 -15.63
N PHE A 39 -1.36 -4.42 -14.45
CA PHE A 39 -0.85 -3.84 -13.20
C PHE A 39 0.56 -4.33 -12.87
N ALA A 40 0.82 -5.62 -13.05
CA ALA A 40 2.13 -6.20 -12.82
C ALA A 40 3.18 -5.63 -13.78
N ASP A 41 2.82 -5.46 -15.06
CA ASP A 41 3.69 -4.91 -16.08
C ASP A 41 4.01 -3.43 -15.81
N TRP A 42 3.00 -2.61 -15.47
CA TRP A 42 3.20 -1.20 -15.12
C TRP A 42 4.10 -1.01 -13.90
N LEU A 43 3.88 -1.83 -12.86
CA LEU A 43 4.63 -1.78 -11.60
C LEU A 43 5.96 -2.56 -11.68
N LYS A 44 6.25 -3.25 -12.79
CA LYS A 44 7.42 -4.12 -12.99
C LYS A 44 7.56 -5.19 -11.91
N THR A 45 6.46 -5.83 -11.55
CA THR A 45 6.36 -6.80 -10.45
C THR A 45 5.85 -8.15 -10.93
N LYS A 46 5.92 -9.17 -10.07
CA LYS A 46 5.21 -10.43 -10.27
C LYS A 46 3.75 -10.31 -9.84
N LEU A 47 2.84 -10.91 -10.63
CA LEU A 47 1.44 -11.01 -10.28
C LEU A 47 1.20 -12.16 -9.29
N VAL A 48 0.71 -11.83 -8.08
CA VAL A 48 0.11 -12.80 -7.15
C VAL A 48 -1.40 -12.74 -7.32
N TYR A 49 -1.96 -13.75 -7.95
CA TYR A 49 -3.37 -13.77 -8.36
C TYR A 49 -4.20 -14.60 -7.38
N THR A 50 -4.64 -13.97 -6.28
CA THR A 50 -5.35 -14.66 -5.18
C THR A 50 -6.26 -13.70 -4.42
N SER A 51 -7.09 -14.24 -3.53
CA SER A 51 -7.91 -13.51 -2.55
C SER A 51 -7.29 -13.62 -1.14
N ILE A 52 -7.88 -12.97 -0.15
CA ILE A 52 -7.51 -13.08 1.27
C ILE A 52 -8.76 -13.48 2.07
N GLY A 53 -8.76 -14.67 2.64
CA GLY A 53 -9.89 -15.22 3.39
C GLY A 53 -11.16 -15.39 2.52
N GLY A 54 -10.99 -15.58 1.22
CA GLY A 54 -12.08 -15.60 0.24
C GLY A 54 -12.63 -14.21 -0.11
N SER A 55 -12.09 -13.15 0.50
CA SER A 55 -12.48 -11.77 0.21
C SER A 55 -11.68 -11.21 -0.96
N VAL A 56 -12.33 -10.37 -1.74
CA VAL A 56 -11.73 -9.63 -2.86
C VAL A 56 -10.99 -8.35 -2.39
N LEU A 57 -11.14 -7.97 -1.12
CA LEU A 57 -10.59 -6.74 -0.54
C LEU A 57 -9.15 -6.93 -0.05
N ALA A 58 -8.32 -7.53 -0.88
CA ALA A 58 -6.96 -7.93 -0.50
C ALA A 58 -6.10 -6.77 -0.01
N GLY A 59 -6.21 -5.60 -0.62
CA GLY A 59 -5.45 -4.41 -0.23
C GLY A 59 -5.87 -3.82 1.12
N ALA A 60 -7.15 -3.95 1.50
CA ALA A 60 -7.59 -3.55 2.83
C ALA A 60 -7.17 -4.55 3.92
N LEU A 61 -7.08 -5.84 3.59
CA LEU A 61 -6.86 -6.93 4.53
C LEU A 61 -5.39 -7.27 4.77
N ALA A 62 -4.53 -7.09 3.78
CA ALA A 62 -3.11 -7.41 3.86
C ALA A 62 -2.26 -6.14 3.81
N CYS A 63 -1.10 -6.19 4.47
CA CYS A 63 -0.05 -5.18 4.34
C CYS A 63 1.28 -5.88 4.07
N ALA A 64 2.10 -5.34 3.18
CA ALA A 64 3.40 -5.92 2.87
C ALA A 64 4.41 -4.87 2.39
N ASN A 65 5.70 -5.21 2.59
CA ASN A 65 6.85 -4.60 1.91
C ASN A 65 7.68 -5.72 1.25
N SER A 66 8.91 -5.45 0.82
CA SER A 66 9.77 -6.47 0.21
C SER A 66 10.19 -7.58 1.18
N ASN A 67 10.21 -7.31 2.48
CA ASN A 67 10.73 -8.20 3.51
C ASN A 67 9.65 -9.11 4.13
N GLY A 68 8.40 -8.63 4.19
CA GLY A 68 7.35 -9.37 4.89
C GLY A 68 5.93 -8.97 4.51
N MET A 69 4.99 -9.83 4.90
CA MET A 69 3.55 -9.67 4.70
C MET A 69 2.77 -10.04 5.95
N LEU A 70 1.83 -9.18 6.32
CA LEU A 70 0.86 -9.38 7.40
C LEU A 70 -0.46 -9.83 6.82
N LEU A 71 -0.99 -10.92 7.34
CA LEU A 71 -2.27 -11.51 6.91
C LEU A 71 -3.21 -11.71 8.09
N PRO A 72 -4.53 -11.61 7.89
CA PRO A 72 -5.51 -11.90 8.93
C PRO A 72 -5.60 -13.40 9.22
N ASN A 73 -6.06 -13.77 10.43
CA ASN A 73 -6.11 -15.15 10.91
C ASN A 73 -7.10 -16.07 10.15
N TYR A 74 -7.93 -15.52 9.28
CA TYR A 74 -8.85 -16.29 8.44
C TYR A 74 -8.37 -16.48 6.99
N VAL A 75 -7.09 -16.16 6.70
CA VAL A 75 -6.50 -16.49 5.39
C VAL A 75 -6.55 -18.02 5.17
N ARG A 76 -6.87 -18.46 3.95
CA ARG A 76 -7.01 -19.88 3.61
C ARG A 76 -5.68 -20.47 3.19
N GLU A 77 -5.48 -21.79 3.44
CA GLU A 77 -4.24 -22.49 3.07
C GLU A 77 -3.92 -22.43 1.57
N GLU A 78 -4.95 -22.49 0.72
CA GLU A 78 -4.80 -22.37 -0.74
C GLU A 78 -4.28 -20.99 -1.14
N GLU A 79 -4.79 -19.92 -0.49
CA GLU A 79 -4.35 -18.55 -0.72
C GLU A 79 -2.93 -18.35 -0.23
N LEU A 80 -2.62 -18.88 0.95
CA LEU A 80 -1.28 -18.85 1.54
C LEU A 80 -0.25 -19.57 0.67
N THR A 81 -0.60 -20.73 0.14
CA THR A 81 0.23 -21.48 -0.81
C THR A 81 0.51 -20.67 -2.07
N GLN A 82 -0.52 -20.02 -2.62
CA GLN A 82 -0.36 -19.16 -3.79
C GLN A 82 0.54 -17.94 -3.51
N ILE A 83 0.37 -17.30 -2.35
CA ILE A 83 1.22 -16.16 -1.95
C ILE A 83 2.67 -16.63 -1.79
N ARG A 84 2.93 -17.74 -1.09
CA ARG A 84 4.27 -18.29 -0.87
C ARG A 84 5.01 -18.72 -2.15
N SER A 85 4.29 -19.03 -3.22
CA SER A 85 4.92 -19.38 -4.50
C SER A 85 5.72 -18.20 -5.09
N ASP A 86 5.21 -16.99 -4.95
CA ASP A 86 5.75 -15.81 -5.61
C ASP A 86 6.37 -14.77 -4.65
N PHE A 87 5.87 -14.68 -3.42
CA PHE A 87 6.41 -13.81 -2.37
C PHE A 87 7.45 -14.57 -1.53
N LYS A 88 8.66 -14.01 -1.42
CA LYS A 88 9.80 -14.65 -0.74
C LYS A 88 10.12 -14.07 0.63
N GLY A 89 9.42 -13.02 1.05
CA GLY A 89 9.54 -12.42 2.37
C GLY A 89 8.88 -13.25 3.47
N ASN A 90 9.01 -12.79 4.70
CA ASN A 90 8.33 -13.39 5.85
C ASN A 90 6.81 -13.25 5.72
N ILE A 91 6.05 -14.25 6.13
CA ILE A 91 4.59 -14.18 6.17
C ILE A 91 4.13 -14.47 7.59
N THR A 92 3.43 -13.52 8.19
CA THR A 92 2.86 -13.68 9.52
C THR A 92 1.33 -13.59 9.46
N ILE A 93 0.70 -14.64 9.98
CA ILE A 93 -0.74 -14.67 10.24
C ILE A 93 -0.94 -14.07 11.62
N MET A 94 -1.61 -12.92 11.69
CA MET A 94 -1.78 -12.15 12.92
C MET A 94 -2.99 -12.65 13.70
N GLU A 95 -2.75 -13.14 14.91
CA GLU A 95 -3.79 -13.64 15.84
C GLU A 95 -4.39 -12.50 16.68
N THR A 96 -5.00 -11.51 16.01
CA THR A 96 -5.61 -10.35 16.66
C THR A 96 -7.05 -10.13 16.20
N LYS A 97 -7.78 -9.28 16.92
CA LYS A 97 -9.14 -8.85 16.52
C LYS A 97 -9.12 -7.85 15.36
N LYS A 98 -7.97 -7.23 15.10
CA LYS A 98 -7.76 -6.34 13.96
C LYS A 98 -7.43 -7.20 12.73
N THR A 99 -8.12 -6.98 11.63
CA THR A 99 -7.99 -7.81 10.44
C THR A 99 -7.73 -7.03 9.15
N ALA A 100 -7.86 -5.70 9.20
CA ALA A 100 -7.68 -4.81 8.04
C ALA A 100 -6.28 -4.18 8.05
N TYR A 101 -5.24 -5.00 7.96
CA TYR A 101 -3.85 -4.53 8.09
C TYR A 101 -3.46 -3.50 7.04
N GLY A 102 -3.98 -3.58 5.82
CA GLY A 102 -3.75 -2.57 4.80
C GLY A 102 -4.31 -1.19 5.13
N ASN A 103 -5.34 -1.10 5.99
CA ASN A 103 -5.85 0.18 6.49
C ASN A 103 -5.08 0.69 7.71
N LEU A 104 -4.49 -0.22 8.50
CA LEU A 104 -3.93 0.05 9.83
C LEU A 104 -2.41 0.17 9.84
N VAL A 105 -1.74 -0.28 8.79
CA VAL A 105 -0.30 -0.29 8.64
C VAL A 105 0.09 0.31 7.30
N LEU A 106 0.98 1.29 7.33
CA LEU A 106 1.63 1.87 6.16
C LEU A 106 3.11 1.50 6.21
N THR A 107 3.68 0.97 5.13
CA THR A 107 5.08 0.53 5.14
C THR A 107 5.77 0.76 3.80
N ASN A 108 7.08 0.97 3.86
CA ASN A 108 8.04 0.77 2.78
C ASN A 108 9.15 -0.18 3.27
N ASP A 109 10.26 -0.31 2.55
CA ASP A 109 11.36 -1.20 2.95
C ASP A 109 12.29 -0.60 4.03
N LYS A 110 12.00 0.61 4.51
CA LYS A 110 12.83 1.35 5.50
C LYS A 110 12.13 1.55 6.84
N GLY A 111 10.79 1.51 6.87
CA GLY A 111 10.00 1.74 8.08
C GLY A 111 8.53 1.42 7.91
N ALA A 112 7.82 1.41 9.04
CA ALA A 112 6.37 1.24 9.08
C ALA A 112 5.73 2.22 10.07
N ALA A 113 4.64 2.86 9.65
CA ALA A 113 3.73 3.60 10.52
C ALA A 113 2.53 2.70 10.83
N VAL A 114 2.12 2.64 12.09
CA VAL A 114 1.05 1.74 12.52
C VAL A 114 0.00 2.46 13.35
N ASP A 115 -1.23 1.99 13.29
CA ASP A 115 -2.33 2.45 14.13
C ASP A 115 -1.92 2.41 15.62
N PRO A 116 -1.97 3.53 16.36
CA PRO A 116 -1.53 3.60 17.75
C PRO A 116 -2.36 2.76 18.73
N ARG A 117 -3.47 2.18 18.29
CA ARG A 117 -4.29 1.26 19.09
C ARG A 117 -3.81 -0.20 19.01
N PHE A 118 -2.72 -0.50 18.29
CA PHE A 118 -2.03 -1.79 18.41
C PHE A 118 -1.35 -1.89 19.77
N LYS A 119 -1.31 -3.09 20.33
CA LYS A 119 -0.56 -3.38 21.55
C LYS A 119 0.94 -3.52 21.25
N ASP A 120 1.78 -3.30 22.25
CA ASP A 120 3.24 -3.38 22.08
C ASP A 120 3.72 -4.72 21.48
N ASN A 121 3.11 -5.84 21.89
CA ASN A 121 3.43 -7.15 21.34
C ASN A 121 2.99 -7.31 19.87
N GLU A 122 1.86 -6.68 19.48
CA GLU A 122 1.39 -6.66 18.09
C GLU A 122 2.32 -5.79 17.24
N ILE A 123 2.74 -4.62 17.73
CA ILE A 123 3.71 -3.72 17.06
C ILE A 123 5.05 -4.43 16.87
N LYS A 124 5.54 -5.13 17.90
CA LYS A 124 6.76 -5.93 17.79
C LYS A 124 6.66 -7.01 16.73
N GLN A 125 5.55 -7.75 16.67
CA GLN A 125 5.31 -8.77 15.65
C GLN A 125 5.24 -8.17 14.23
N ILE A 126 4.61 -7.00 14.06
CA ILE A 126 4.58 -6.24 12.81
C ILE A 126 6.00 -5.86 12.39
N SER A 127 6.80 -5.31 13.30
CA SER A 127 8.19 -4.90 13.04
C SER A 127 9.07 -6.09 12.63
N GLU A 128 8.98 -7.20 13.36
CA GLU A 128 9.73 -8.44 13.05
C GLU A 128 9.34 -9.03 11.69
N THR A 129 8.05 -9.00 11.35
CA THR A 129 7.56 -9.52 10.07
C THR A 129 8.03 -8.66 8.90
N LEU A 130 7.85 -7.35 9.00
CA LEU A 130 8.20 -6.42 7.93
C LEU A 130 9.72 -6.13 7.87
N GLY A 131 10.49 -6.56 8.88
CA GLY A 131 11.93 -6.35 8.95
C GLY A 131 12.35 -4.88 9.09
N VAL A 132 11.47 -4.03 9.63
CA VAL A 132 11.66 -2.59 9.79
C VAL A 132 11.12 -2.11 11.13
N GLU A 133 11.54 -0.93 11.58
CA GLU A 133 10.96 -0.30 12.75
C GLU A 133 9.49 0.05 12.48
N ALA A 134 8.60 -0.31 13.41
CA ALA A 134 7.18 0.02 13.37
C ALA A 134 6.86 1.06 14.44
N VAL A 135 6.41 2.24 14.01
CA VAL A 135 6.15 3.40 14.87
C VAL A 135 4.66 3.70 14.92
N PRO A 136 4.04 3.68 16.11
CA PRO A 136 2.65 4.09 16.28
C PRO A 136 2.50 5.59 16.00
N THR A 137 1.61 5.94 15.09
CA THR A 137 1.34 7.33 14.72
C THR A 137 -0.04 7.49 14.10
N GLU A 138 -0.45 8.75 13.93
CA GLU A 138 -1.67 9.15 13.23
C GLU A 138 -1.32 9.96 11.98
N ILE A 139 -2.26 10.06 11.06
CA ILE A 139 -2.21 10.94 9.89
C ILE A 139 -3.47 11.79 9.89
N ALA A 140 -3.34 13.11 9.90
CA ALA A 140 -4.44 14.06 10.04
C ALA A 140 -5.28 13.82 11.32
N GLY A 141 -4.66 13.33 12.40
CA GLY A 141 -5.33 12.97 13.64
C GLY A 141 -6.19 11.71 13.56
N LEU A 142 -5.99 10.87 12.53
CA LEU A 142 -6.72 9.62 12.32
C LEU A 142 -5.77 8.41 12.38
N PRO A 143 -6.19 7.30 13.00
CA PRO A 143 -5.33 6.13 13.23
C PRO A 143 -5.20 5.19 12.02
N TYR A 144 -5.97 5.39 10.94
CA TYR A 144 -6.03 4.51 9.77
C TYR A 144 -4.92 4.83 8.75
N VAL A 145 -3.68 4.79 9.20
CA VAL A 145 -2.51 5.29 8.46
C VAL A 145 -2.37 4.72 7.05
N GLY A 146 -2.69 3.43 6.84
CA GLY A 146 -2.61 2.79 5.54
C GLY A 146 -3.69 3.24 4.55
N SER A 147 -4.85 3.70 5.04
CA SER A 147 -5.88 4.29 4.17
C SER A 147 -5.58 5.74 3.81
N LEU A 148 -4.78 6.45 4.61
CA LEU A 148 -4.56 7.89 4.55
C LEU A 148 -3.31 8.26 3.75
N ALA A 149 -2.44 7.31 3.45
CA ALA A 149 -1.21 7.55 2.71
C ALA A 149 -0.76 6.32 1.92
N VAL A 150 0.15 6.56 0.96
CA VAL A 150 0.91 5.53 0.24
C VAL A 150 2.39 5.86 0.38
N ALA A 151 3.19 4.86 0.77
CA ALA A 151 4.64 4.98 0.93
C ALA A 151 5.36 4.05 -0.05
N THR A 152 6.39 4.59 -0.70
CA THR A 152 7.36 3.84 -1.52
C THR A 152 8.77 4.05 -0.96
N ASN A 153 9.78 3.44 -1.57
CA ASN A 153 11.18 3.69 -1.19
C ASN A 153 11.72 5.05 -1.69
N LYS A 154 10.91 5.83 -2.42
CA LYS A 154 11.29 7.14 -2.98
C LYS A 154 10.52 8.31 -2.37
N GLY A 155 9.27 8.10 -1.92
CA GLY A 155 8.46 9.16 -1.37
C GLY A 155 7.17 8.65 -0.73
N VAL A 156 6.49 9.53 -0.02
CA VAL A 156 5.17 9.30 0.57
C VAL A 156 4.21 10.36 0.05
N LEU A 157 3.02 9.93 -0.36
CA LEU A 157 1.87 10.80 -0.58
C LEU A 157 0.85 10.57 0.53
N ALA A 158 0.52 11.60 1.28
CA ALA A 158 -0.35 11.53 2.45
C ALA A 158 -1.57 12.44 2.33
N HIS A 159 -2.50 12.25 3.27
CA HIS A 159 -3.73 13.03 3.41
C HIS A 159 -3.46 14.54 3.43
N PRO A 160 -4.26 15.40 2.75
CA PRO A 160 -4.03 16.84 2.64
C PRO A 160 -3.97 17.61 3.96
N LEU A 161 -4.63 17.09 5.01
CA LEU A 161 -4.63 17.69 6.34
C LEU A 161 -3.53 17.12 7.27
N LEU A 162 -2.48 16.53 6.71
CA LEU A 162 -1.30 16.08 7.46
C LEU A 162 -0.68 17.27 8.21
N LYS A 163 -0.46 17.10 9.53
CA LYS A 163 0.16 18.12 10.38
C LYS A 163 1.67 18.09 10.24
N ASP A 164 2.34 19.21 10.51
CA ASP A 164 3.80 19.31 10.40
C ASP A 164 4.56 18.36 11.33
N GLU A 165 4.02 18.12 12.53
CA GLU A 165 4.59 17.15 13.48
C GLU A 165 4.45 15.71 12.94
N GLU A 166 3.29 15.36 12.39
CA GLU A 166 3.03 14.04 11.79
C GLU A 166 3.93 13.84 10.55
N ARG A 167 4.10 14.88 9.71
CA ARG A 167 5.03 14.86 8.56
C ARG A 167 6.44 14.50 8.99
N LYS A 168 6.99 15.15 10.01
CA LYS A 168 8.34 14.87 10.51
C LYS A 168 8.49 13.43 11.03
N ILE A 169 7.44 12.89 11.66
CA ILE A 169 7.43 11.49 12.09
C ILE A 169 7.51 10.58 10.86
N LEU A 170 6.67 10.81 9.85
CA LEU A 170 6.64 9.99 8.64
C LEU A 170 7.97 10.06 7.87
N GLU A 171 8.57 11.25 7.71
CA GLU A 171 9.88 11.43 7.08
C GLU A 171 10.97 10.66 7.83
N ASN A 172 10.92 10.68 9.18
CA ASN A 172 11.86 9.93 9.99
C ASN A 172 11.64 8.40 9.91
N VAL A 173 10.41 7.94 9.84
CA VAL A 173 10.06 6.52 9.73
C VAL A 173 10.44 5.99 8.35
N PHE A 174 9.98 6.61 7.29
CA PHE A 174 10.13 6.11 5.91
C PHE A 174 11.45 6.48 5.24
N LYS A 175 12.23 7.42 5.81
CA LYS A 175 13.52 7.91 5.29
C LYS A 175 13.42 8.45 3.85
N VAL A 176 12.29 9.06 3.51
CA VAL A 176 11.98 9.66 2.22
C VAL A 176 11.14 10.93 2.41
N PRO A 177 11.09 11.84 1.42
CA PRO A 177 10.22 13.01 1.47
C PRO A 177 8.74 12.62 1.61
N VAL A 178 7.98 13.45 2.31
CA VAL A 178 6.52 13.29 2.48
C VAL A 178 5.80 14.49 1.87
N ASP A 179 4.91 14.22 0.94
CA ASP A 179 4.05 15.22 0.32
C ASP A 179 2.57 14.92 0.58
N VAL A 180 1.70 15.85 0.27
CA VAL A 180 0.25 15.71 0.49
C VAL A 180 -0.51 15.85 -0.82
N GLY A 181 -1.64 15.13 -0.93
CA GLY A 181 -2.46 15.19 -2.12
C GLY A 181 -3.76 14.41 -1.98
N THR A 182 -4.46 14.32 -3.10
CA THR A 182 -5.72 13.58 -3.23
C THR A 182 -5.66 12.64 -4.42
N VAL A 183 -6.64 11.78 -4.53
CA VAL A 183 -6.90 10.88 -5.66
C VAL A 183 -8.38 10.97 -6.04
N ASN A 184 -8.74 10.47 -7.22
CA ASN A 184 -10.15 10.29 -7.62
C ASN A 184 -11.01 11.56 -7.45
N CYS A 185 -10.49 12.70 -7.95
CA CYS A 185 -11.19 13.98 -7.93
C CYS A 185 -11.44 14.51 -6.51
N GLY A 186 -10.37 14.58 -5.70
CA GLY A 186 -10.39 15.22 -4.37
C GLY A 186 -10.60 14.27 -3.20
N ILE A 187 -10.56 12.95 -3.41
CA ILE A 187 -10.64 11.98 -2.32
C ILE A 187 -9.34 12.02 -1.49
N PRO A 188 -9.40 12.35 -0.18
CA PRO A 188 -8.23 12.52 0.66
C PRO A 188 -7.66 11.20 1.23
N TYR A 189 -8.41 10.12 1.16
CA TYR A 189 -7.99 8.77 1.56
C TYR A 189 -7.12 8.16 0.46
N VAL A 190 -5.90 8.68 0.33
CA VAL A 190 -4.98 8.39 -0.78
C VAL A 190 -4.71 6.88 -0.90
N GLY A 191 -4.53 6.20 0.22
CA GLY A 191 -4.27 4.76 0.28
C GLY A 191 -5.40 3.88 -0.25
N THR A 192 -6.60 4.42 -0.50
CA THR A 192 -7.70 3.64 -1.09
C THR A 192 -7.69 3.63 -2.61
N GLY A 193 -7.14 4.66 -3.25
CA GLY A 193 -7.20 4.85 -4.70
C GLY A 193 -5.84 4.93 -5.40
N LEU A 194 -4.75 4.67 -4.70
CA LEU A 194 -3.40 4.73 -5.25
C LEU A 194 -2.59 3.48 -4.90
N LEU A 195 -2.09 2.79 -5.91
CA LEU A 195 -1.21 1.65 -5.81
C LEU A 195 0.15 2.04 -6.40
N ALA A 196 1.25 1.92 -5.66
CA ALA A 196 2.54 2.38 -6.13
C ALA A 196 3.71 1.58 -5.55
N ASN A 197 4.82 1.65 -6.27
CA ASN A 197 6.16 1.25 -5.84
C ASN A 197 7.20 2.24 -6.41
N SER A 198 8.49 1.94 -6.30
CA SER A 198 9.56 2.82 -6.80
C SER A 198 9.64 2.93 -8.34
N HIS A 199 8.88 2.12 -9.08
CA HIS A 199 8.91 2.12 -10.55
C HIS A 199 7.77 2.93 -11.18
N ALA A 200 6.55 2.81 -10.59
CA ALA A 200 5.36 3.43 -11.15
C ALA A 200 4.27 3.61 -10.09
N ALA A 201 3.26 4.38 -10.46
CA ALA A 201 2.01 4.52 -9.71
C ALA A 201 0.82 4.18 -10.61
N VAL A 202 -0.19 3.53 -10.04
CA VAL A 202 -1.50 3.32 -10.66
C VAL A 202 -2.53 4.00 -9.77
N ALA A 203 -3.20 5.01 -10.31
CA ALA A 203 -4.25 5.73 -9.60
C ALA A 203 -5.64 5.31 -10.11
N GLY A 204 -6.64 5.51 -9.27
CA GLY A 204 -8.01 5.25 -9.66
C GLY A 204 -8.45 6.10 -10.86
N SER A 205 -9.36 5.57 -11.67
CA SER A 205 -9.77 6.12 -12.96
C SER A 205 -10.38 7.52 -12.91
N MET A 206 -10.78 8.01 -11.74
CA MET A 206 -11.31 9.35 -11.55
C MET A 206 -10.25 10.38 -11.14
N THR A 207 -8.98 9.97 -11.02
CA THR A 207 -7.88 10.86 -10.66
C THR A 207 -7.60 11.85 -11.79
N THR A 208 -7.52 13.12 -11.45
CA THR A 208 -7.37 14.23 -12.39
C THR A 208 -5.91 14.46 -12.80
N GLY A 209 -5.68 15.20 -13.88
CA GLY A 209 -4.33 15.55 -14.35
C GLY A 209 -3.47 16.26 -13.28
N PRO A 210 -3.98 17.30 -12.58
CA PRO A 210 -3.27 17.92 -11.46
C PRO A 210 -2.92 16.96 -10.34
N GLU A 211 -3.83 16.05 -9.95
CA GLU A 211 -3.54 15.01 -8.95
C GLU A 211 -2.44 14.05 -9.43
N MET A 212 -2.48 13.62 -10.70
CA MET A 212 -1.44 12.76 -11.29
C MET A 212 -0.06 13.43 -11.25
N PHE A 213 0.01 14.75 -11.48
CA PHE A 213 1.25 15.51 -11.38
C PHE A 213 1.80 15.52 -9.94
N ILE A 214 0.94 15.76 -8.96
CA ILE A 214 1.32 15.70 -7.53
C ILE A 214 1.80 14.29 -7.15
N ILE A 215 1.07 13.25 -7.55
CA ILE A 215 1.45 11.85 -7.32
C ILE A 215 2.83 11.56 -7.91
N GLY A 216 3.05 11.94 -9.17
CA GLY A 216 4.31 11.71 -9.87
C GLY A 216 5.51 12.34 -9.19
N ASN A 217 5.34 13.57 -8.68
CA ASN A 217 6.39 14.29 -7.97
C ASN A 217 6.63 13.72 -6.56
N ALA A 218 5.56 13.50 -5.80
CA ALA A 218 5.65 13.00 -4.43
C ALA A 218 6.32 11.62 -4.33
N LEU A 219 6.08 10.75 -5.33
CA LEU A 219 6.62 9.40 -5.35
C LEU A 219 7.88 9.24 -6.25
N ASP A 220 8.39 10.33 -6.82
CA ASP A 220 9.54 10.37 -7.77
C ASP A 220 9.43 9.29 -8.88
N VAL A 221 8.22 9.15 -9.44
CA VAL A 221 7.93 8.24 -10.56
C VAL A 221 7.85 9.00 -11.89
N VAL A 222 8.72 9.96 -12.09
CA VAL A 222 8.92 10.69 -13.35
C VAL A 222 9.81 9.87 -14.28
N ARG A 223 9.57 9.92 -15.61
CA ARG A 223 10.41 9.20 -16.57
C ARG A 223 11.86 9.65 -16.48
N GLU A 224 12.78 8.68 -16.55
CA GLU A 224 14.23 8.95 -16.51
C GLU A 224 14.68 9.87 -17.68
N ASP A 225 13.93 9.87 -18.79
CA ASP A 225 14.20 10.70 -19.97
C ASP A 225 13.83 12.18 -19.77
N GLU A 226 13.20 12.54 -18.66
CA GLU A 226 12.77 13.91 -18.30
C GLU A 226 13.61 14.50 -17.13
N LYS A 227 14.66 13.80 -16.67
CA LYS A 227 15.70 14.28 -15.76
C LYS A 227 16.93 14.72 -16.55
#